data_087e275919d3cadb68baceb2a9f8fbb2
#
_entry.id   087e275919d3cadb68baceb2a9f8fbb2
#
_cell.length_a   1.000
_cell.length_b   1.000
_cell.length_c   1.000
_cell.angle_alpha   90.00
_cell.angle_beta   90.00
_cell.angle_gamma   90.00
#
_symmetry.space_group_name_H-M   'P 1'
#
loop_
_entity.id
_entity.type
_entity.pdbx_description
1 polymer ?
#
loop_
_entity_poly.entity_id
_entity_poly.type
_entity_poly.pdbx_seq_one_letter_code
_entity_poly.pdbx_strand_id
1 'polypeptide(L)'
;MVKKVLLCFMLGVATISSGCGKQVSSEKSNVVDMLESDDSEVKDTFPDTYNAESESGKVKFNCTLELPENMNTRTIQKTTVEGVHSYDKDKAYSLLAEGKEISNKEQYDGDNGEIISYTFSDGASLYLDYNITWTSATSSLYAYLGVQQSDYIDLFSSDSVSLDKDKYISEIKKDMNELGYDTENLSFQAIPLSVDAMKKLRDQELNNGLLEKGKTNEPTSEDEAYFIYAYQENTGIPVFHELMSVAKQMSNDSPDNAPVQAIYSARGLESLTIDYIYNFKNEQNTVTLKPFDEIASVVEEKYDNILNDVNYEVTRAKLYERVYTGEDQKYAEEPIWYFEVMENGSNKTVMLVNAETGKEINLPS
;
A
#
# COMPACT_ATOMS: atom_id res chain seq x y z
N MET A 1 -14.03 -28.06 39.94
CA MET A 1 -14.68 -27.13 40.86
C MET A 1 -14.89 -25.85 40.12
N VAL A 2 -15.99 -25.62 39.46
CA VAL A 2 -17.25 -25.02 39.84
C VAL A 2 -17.05 -23.59 40.41
N LYS A 3 -17.41 -22.57 39.62
CA LYS A 3 -18.53 -21.71 39.87
C LYS A 3 -18.83 -20.78 38.68
N LYS A 4 -20.00 -21.04 38.07
CA LYS A 4 -20.76 -20.11 37.24
C LYS A 4 -21.29 -19.00 38.14
N VAL A 5 -21.29 -17.76 37.67
CA VAL A 5 -22.25 -16.73 38.11
C VAL A 5 -22.89 -16.11 36.88
N LEU A 6 -24.13 -16.40 36.72
CA LEU A 6 -25.10 -15.82 35.81
C LEU A 6 -25.77 -14.66 36.58
N LEU A 7 -25.89 -13.49 35.98
CA LEU A 7 -26.87 -12.49 36.45
C LEU A 7 -27.51 -11.77 35.27
N CYS A 8 -28.80 -12.08 35.11
CA CYS A 8 -29.75 -11.35 34.30
C CYS A 8 -30.28 -10.14 35.10
N PHE A 9 -30.86 -9.19 34.37
CA PHE A 9 -31.98 -8.28 34.72
C PHE A 9 -31.75 -6.92 34.05
N MET A 10 -32.67 -6.16 33.54
CA MET A 10 -34.09 -6.29 33.22
C MET A 10 -34.45 -5.22 32.20
N LEU A 11 -35.52 -5.47 31.48
CA LEU A 11 -36.24 -4.52 30.63
C LEU A 11 -36.79 -3.32 31.43
N GLY A 12 -36.80 -2.15 30.80
CA GLY A 12 -37.58 -1.02 31.21
C GLY A 12 -38.26 -0.37 30.00
N VAL A 13 -39.49 -0.75 29.76
CA VAL A 13 -40.42 -0.07 28.83
C VAL A 13 -41.13 1.05 29.59
N ALA A 14 -41.17 2.25 29.06
CA ALA A 14 -42.13 3.27 29.47
C ALA A 14 -42.55 4.13 28.28
N THR A 15 -43.83 4.21 28.17
CA THR A 15 -44.68 4.72 27.13
C THR A 15 -45.01 6.20 27.27
N ILE A 16 -45.20 6.85 26.10
CA ILE A 16 -46.27 7.82 25.72
C ILE A 16 -46.57 9.04 26.62
N SER A 17 -46.49 10.22 26.02
CA SER A 17 -47.62 11.15 26.10
C SER A 17 -47.59 12.19 24.96
N SER A 18 -48.73 12.23 24.30
CA SER A 18 -49.23 13.21 23.33
C SER A 18 -49.45 14.58 23.97
N GLY A 19 -49.17 15.65 23.25
CA GLY A 19 -49.57 17.01 23.64
C GLY A 19 -49.86 17.87 22.40
N CYS A 20 -51.13 18.15 22.22
CA CYS A 20 -51.73 18.92 21.15
C CYS A 20 -51.49 20.43 21.22
N GLY A 21 -51.29 21.06 20.06
CA GLY A 21 -52.02 22.24 19.63
C GLY A 21 -51.56 23.64 20.03
N LYS A 22 -51.15 24.41 19.02
CA LYS A 22 -51.84 25.68 18.71
C LYS A 22 -51.41 26.24 17.35
N GLN A 23 -52.40 26.39 16.51
CA GLN A 23 -52.39 27.11 15.25
C GLN A 23 -52.50 28.61 15.55
N VAL A 24 -51.65 29.44 14.94
CA VAL A 24 -51.90 30.86 14.74
C VAL A 24 -51.57 31.20 13.29
N SER A 25 -52.57 31.73 12.64
CA SER A 25 -52.62 32.15 11.23
C SER A 25 -52.12 33.58 10.99
N SER A 26 -51.83 33.81 9.72
CA SER A 26 -51.68 35.06 8.93
C SER A 26 -50.26 35.69 8.95
N GLU A 27 -49.72 36.17 7.87
CA GLU A 27 -50.26 36.82 6.64
C GLU A 27 -49.28 36.63 5.45
N LYS A 28 -49.86 36.75 4.26
CA LYS A 28 -49.18 36.70 2.97
C LYS A 28 -48.27 37.90 2.75
N SER A 29 -47.06 37.72 2.27
CA SER A 29 -46.47 38.61 1.32
C SER A 29 -45.81 37.77 0.19
N ASN A 30 -46.34 37.98 -1.01
CA ASN A 30 -45.79 37.44 -2.25
C ASN A 30 -44.46 38.15 -2.57
N VAL A 31 -43.38 37.42 -2.52
CA VAL A 31 -42.20 37.70 -3.37
C VAL A 31 -41.92 36.42 -4.10
N VAL A 32 -42.31 36.39 -5.36
CA VAL A 32 -41.88 35.37 -6.32
C VAL A 32 -40.45 35.75 -6.70
N ASP A 33 -39.48 35.18 -6.02
CA ASP A 33 -38.16 35.07 -6.59
C ASP A 33 -38.01 33.64 -7.14
N MET A 34 -37.92 33.61 -8.45
CA MET A 34 -37.54 32.44 -9.20
C MET A 34 -36.11 32.04 -8.77
N LEU A 35 -36.03 31.15 -7.80
CA LEU A 35 -34.85 30.32 -7.70
C LEU A 35 -34.95 29.29 -8.82
N GLU A 36 -34.20 29.53 -9.88
CA GLU A 36 -33.84 28.51 -10.82
C GLU A 36 -33.31 27.33 -9.99
N SER A 37 -34.02 26.24 -10.02
CA SER A 37 -33.48 24.96 -9.57
C SER A 37 -32.34 24.66 -10.53
N ASP A 38 -31.13 24.94 -10.06
CA ASP A 38 -29.93 24.40 -10.66
C ASP A 38 -30.02 22.88 -10.44
N ASP A 39 -30.61 22.20 -11.41
CA ASP A 39 -30.53 20.75 -11.58
C ASP A 39 -29.08 20.46 -12.02
N SER A 40 -28.13 20.76 -11.14
CA SER A 40 -26.78 20.26 -11.29
C SER A 40 -26.92 18.74 -11.22
N GLU A 41 -26.83 18.08 -12.37
CA GLU A 41 -26.57 16.64 -12.44
C GLU A 41 -25.47 16.35 -11.40
N VAL A 42 -25.84 15.64 -10.36
CA VAL A 42 -24.89 15.15 -9.37
C VAL A 42 -23.90 14.30 -10.16
N LYS A 43 -22.74 14.87 -10.45
CA LYS A 43 -21.70 14.14 -11.19
C LYS A 43 -21.41 12.88 -10.40
N ASP A 44 -21.63 11.72 -11.02
CA ASP A 44 -21.33 10.40 -10.43
C ASP A 44 -19.80 10.14 -10.44
N THR A 45 -19.03 11.15 -10.02
CA THR A 45 -17.57 11.18 -10.02
C THR A 45 -17.07 11.71 -8.69
N PHE A 46 -15.81 11.42 -8.39
CA PHE A 46 -15.10 12.05 -7.27
C PHE A 46 -14.52 13.41 -7.67
N PRO A 47 -14.36 14.35 -6.72
CA PRO A 47 -13.60 15.58 -6.97
C PRO A 47 -12.08 15.30 -7.01
N ASP A 48 -11.31 16.16 -7.68
CA ASP A 48 -9.85 16.05 -7.68
C ASP A 48 -9.23 16.43 -6.32
N THR A 49 -9.88 17.35 -5.60
CA THR A 49 -9.46 17.83 -4.28
C THR A 49 -10.64 17.96 -3.35
N TYR A 50 -10.38 17.79 -2.05
CA TYR A 50 -11.40 18.01 -1.03
C TYR A 50 -10.87 18.94 0.06
N ASN A 51 -11.62 20.02 0.31
CA ASN A 51 -11.29 21.04 1.30
C ASN A 51 -12.51 21.27 2.18
N ALA A 52 -12.39 20.97 3.47
CA ALA A 52 -13.45 21.14 4.46
C ALA A 52 -12.84 21.35 5.85
N GLU A 53 -13.66 21.85 6.78
CA GLU A 53 -13.29 22.01 8.18
C GLU A 53 -14.50 21.60 9.04
N SER A 54 -14.26 20.81 10.09
CA SER A 54 -15.33 20.41 11.02
C SER A 54 -15.90 21.65 11.75
N GLU A 55 -17.14 21.53 12.26
CA GLU A 55 -17.79 22.61 13.01
C GLU A 55 -16.98 23.06 14.23
N SER A 56 -16.25 22.14 14.85
CA SER A 56 -15.35 22.43 15.98
C SER A 56 -14.05 23.15 15.57
N GLY A 57 -13.70 23.09 14.29
CA GLY A 57 -12.39 23.53 13.77
C GLY A 57 -11.24 22.59 14.05
N LYS A 58 -11.49 21.41 14.65
CA LYS A 58 -10.48 20.44 15.08
C LYS A 58 -9.96 19.58 13.94
N VAL A 59 -10.81 19.27 12.96
CA VAL A 59 -10.48 18.45 11.80
C VAL A 59 -10.53 19.30 10.56
N LYS A 60 -9.45 19.29 9.78
CA LYS A 60 -9.35 19.97 8.50
C LYS A 60 -9.00 19.00 7.40
N PHE A 61 -9.67 19.14 6.26
CA PHE A 61 -9.31 18.46 5.03
C PHE A 61 -8.66 19.45 4.09
N ASN A 62 -7.50 19.12 3.62
CA ASN A 62 -6.76 19.86 2.59
C ASN A 62 -6.00 18.80 1.77
N CYS A 63 -6.74 17.99 1.04
CA CYS A 63 -6.19 16.82 0.38
C CYS A 63 -6.54 16.74 -1.10
N THR A 64 -5.61 16.19 -1.87
CA THR A 64 -5.85 15.68 -3.22
C THR A 64 -6.38 14.26 -3.11
N LEU A 65 -7.37 13.93 -3.94
CA LEU A 65 -7.86 12.57 -4.06
C LEU A 65 -7.05 11.84 -5.15
N GLU A 66 -6.30 10.84 -4.73
CA GLU A 66 -5.53 10.00 -5.64
C GLU A 66 -6.39 8.84 -6.12
N LEU A 67 -6.80 8.92 -7.37
CA LEU A 67 -7.67 7.99 -8.05
C LEU A 67 -6.96 7.34 -9.23
N PRO A 68 -7.38 6.14 -9.67
CA PRO A 68 -6.94 5.57 -10.93
C PRO A 68 -7.13 6.54 -12.11
N GLU A 69 -6.15 6.61 -13.02
CA GLU A 69 -6.15 7.59 -14.13
C GLU A 69 -7.44 7.58 -14.99
N ASN A 70 -8.07 6.43 -15.12
CA ASN A 70 -9.26 6.23 -15.96
C ASN A 70 -10.57 6.17 -15.17
N MET A 71 -10.56 6.54 -13.91
CA MET A 71 -11.76 6.47 -13.06
C MET A 71 -12.69 7.67 -13.30
N ASN A 72 -13.69 7.45 -14.17
CA ASN A 72 -14.65 8.50 -14.58
C ASN A 72 -15.99 8.43 -13.81
N THR A 73 -16.19 7.38 -13.01
CA THR A 73 -17.41 7.16 -12.22
C THR A 73 -17.06 6.53 -10.88
N ARG A 74 -18.01 6.57 -9.94
CA ARG A 74 -17.89 5.86 -8.66
C ARG A 74 -18.17 4.36 -8.77
N THR A 75 -18.43 3.85 -9.96
CA THR A 75 -18.70 2.43 -10.20
C THR A 75 -17.44 1.73 -10.65
N ILE A 76 -17.03 0.70 -9.93
CA ILE A 76 -15.87 -0.13 -10.22
C ILE A 76 -16.28 -1.57 -10.54
N GLN A 77 -15.43 -2.28 -11.28
CA GLN A 77 -15.60 -3.71 -11.54
C GLN A 77 -15.34 -4.49 -10.24
N LYS A 78 -16.25 -5.39 -9.89
CA LYS A 78 -16.02 -6.30 -8.77
C LYS A 78 -15.09 -7.44 -9.21
N THR A 79 -14.18 -7.79 -8.35
CA THR A 79 -13.26 -8.90 -8.52
C THR A 79 -13.33 -9.86 -7.33
N THR A 80 -12.59 -10.95 -7.40
CA THR A 80 -12.42 -11.92 -6.30
C THR A 80 -10.96 -12.35 -6.29
N VAL A 81 -10.33 -12.31 -5.12
CA VAL A 81 -8.96 -12.81 -4.93
C VAL A 81 -8.99 -14.34 -4.88
N GLU A 82 -8.30 -14.97 -5.82
CA GLU A 82 -8.18 -16.44 -5.87
C GLU A 82 -7.04 -16.95 -4.95
N GLY A 83 -6.10 -16.08 -4.58
CA GLY A 83 -4.96 -16.38 -3.70
C GLY A 83 -3.68 -15.70 -4.16
N VAL A 84 -2.59 -15.98 -3.46
CA VAL A 84 -1.24 -15.59 -3.89
C VAL A 84 -0.83 -16.41 -5.09
N HIS A 85 -0.19 -15.79 -6.07
CA HIS A 85 0.33 -16.48 -7.24
C HIS A 85 1.33 -17.56 -6.83
N SER A 86 1.19 -18.75 -7.41
CA SER A 86 2.12 -19.87 -7.23
C SER A 86 2.97 -20.05 -8.47
N TYR A 87 4.23 -20.34 -8.30
CA TYR A 87 5.20 -20.52 -9.36
C TYR A 87 5.91 -21.87 -9.27
N ASP A 88 6.51 -22.30 -10.37
CA ASP A 88 7.35 -23.51 -10.42
C ASP A 88 8.76 -23.19 -9.88
N LYS A 89 9.15 -23.83 -8.76
CA LYS A 89 10.44 -23.59 -8.09
C LYS A 89 11.65 -24.08 -8.90
N ASP A 90 11.51 -25.17 -9.64
CA ASP A 90 12.57 -25.65 -10.52
C ASP A 90 12.80 -24.68 -11.68
N LYS A 91 11.74 -24.09 -12.19
CA LYS A 91 11.81 -23.04 -13.21
C LYS A 91 12.44 -21.76 -12.66
N ALA A 92 12.08 -21.35 -11.45
CA ALA A 92 12.69 -20.19 -10.78
C ALA A 92 14.21 -20.43 -10.56
N TYR A 93 14.60 -21.63 -10.13
CA TYR A 93 16.02 -22.00 -10.04
C TYR A 93 16.73 -21.90 -11.41
N SER A 94 16.10 -22.44 -12.46
CA SER A 94 16.71 -22.39 -13.81
C SER A 94 16.87 -20.98 -14.34
N LEU A 95 15.92 -20.08 -14.10
CA LEU A 95 15.97 -18.68 -14.53
C LEU A 95 17.04 -17.87 -13.79
N LEU A 96 17.14 -18.06 -12.48
CA LEU A 96 17.94 -17.18 -11.62
C LEU A 96 19.34 -17.73 -11.29
N ALA A 97 19.50 -19.04 -11.31
CA ALA A 97 20.68 -19.70 -10.76
C ALA A 97 21.29 -20.82 -11.63
N GLU A 98 20.80 -21.02 -12.88
CA GLU A 98 21.33 -22.08 -13.75
C GLU A 98 22.85 -21.96 -13.92
N GLY A 99 23.54 -23.08 -13.77
CA GLY A 99 24.99 -23.15 -13.95
C GLY A 99 25.82 -22.68 -12.74
N LYS A 100 25.19 -22.21 -11.67
CA LYS A 100 25.91 -21.87 -10.43
C LYS A 100 26.26 -23.13 -9.62
N GLU A 101 27.47 -23.16 -9.07
CA GLU A 101 27.90 -24.23 -8.19
C GLU A 101 27.28 -24.10 -6.80
N ILE A 102 26.49 -25.11 -6.39
CA ILE A 102 25.81 -25.12 -5.09
C ILE A 102 26.81 -25.50 -4.00
N SER A 103 27.00 -24.62 -3.01
CA SER A 103 27.80 -24.92 -1.80
C SER A 103 26.92 -25.51 -0.67
N ASN A 104 25.65 -25.08 -0.58
CA ASN A 104 24.67 -25.62 0.36
C ASN A 104 23.28 -25.58 -0.24
N LYS A 105 22.46 -26.62 0.07
CA LYS A 105 21.04 -26.66 -0.24
C LYS A 105 20.28 -27.16 1.01
N GLU A 106 19.31 -26.38 1.46
CA GLU A 106 18.39 -26.76 2.51
C GLU A 106 16.96 -26.85 1.93
N GLN A 107 16.20 -27.82 2.39
CA GLN A 107 14.82 -28.07 1.93
C GLN A 107 14.02 -28.61 3.10
N TYR A 108 12.90 -27.97 3.38
CA TYR A 108 12.00 -28.36 4.47
C TYR A 108 10.57 -27.92 4.19
N ASP A 109 9.61 -28.52 4.90
CA ASP A 109 8.21 -28.15 4.79
C ASP A 109 7.94 -26.95 5.72
N GLY A 110 7.41 -25.87 5.15
CA GLY A 110 6.90 -24.69 5.87
C GLY A 110 5.37 -24.70 5.95
N ASP A 111 4.82 -23.68 6.59
CA ASP A 111 3.37 -23.55 6.79
C ASP A 111 2.61 -23.39 5.46
N ASN A 112 3.24 -22.80 4.45
CA ASN A 112 2.66 -22.52 3.13
C ASN A 112 3.21 -23.46 2.03
N GLY A 113 3.85 -24.55 2.40
CA GLY A 113 4.43 -25.53 1.47
C GLY A 113 5.93 -25.68 1.61
N GLU A 114 6.54 -26.30 0.61
CA GLU A 114 7.98 -26.56 0.61
C GLU A 114 8.81 -25.29 0.50
N ILE A 115 9.84 -25.18 1.32
CA ILE A 115 10.84 -24.11 1.29
C ILE A 115 12.16 -24.68 0.81
N ILE A 116 12.80 -23.99 -0.14
CA ILE A 116 14.11 -24.37 -0.66
C ILE A 116 15.06 -23.18 -0.57
N SER A 117 16.20 -23.37 0.07
CA SER A 117 17.28 -22.38 0.15
C SER A 117 18.54 -22.90 -0.49
N TYR A 118 19.12 -22.12 -1.38
CA TYR A 118 20.41 -22.42 -2.03
C TYR A 118 21.42 -21.35 -1.63
N THR A 119 22.63 -21.80 -1.28
CA THR A 119 23.82 -20.95 -1.21
C THR A 119 24.79 -21.43 -2.26
N PHE A 120 25.38 -20.51 -3.01
CA PHE A 120 26.31 -20.83 -4.09
C PHE A 120 27.75 -20.57 -3.68
N SER A 121 28.71 -21.25 -4.36
CA SER A 121 30.13 -21.16 -4.06
C SER A 121 30.73 -19.75 -4.26
N ASP A 122 30.08 -18.92 -5.08
CA ASP A 122 30.44 -17.52 -5.30
C ASP A 122 29.86 -16.55 -4.24
N GLY A 123 29.06 -17.04 -3.29
CA GLY A 123 28.43 -16.26 -2.25
C GLY A 123 27.03 -15.73 -2.60
N ALA A 124 26.50 -16.01 -3.79
CA ALA A 124 25.10 -15.73 -4.12
C ALA A 124 24.15 -16.65 -3.35
N SER A 125 22.88 -16.27 -3.25
CA SER A 125 21.84 -17.10 -2.65
C SER A 125 20.48 -17.00 -3.36
N LEU A 126 19.70 -18.08 -3.27
CA LEU A 126 18.33 -18.13 -3.78
C LEU A 126 17.44 -18.80 -2.73
N TYR A 127 16.37 -18.12 -2.34
CA TYR A 127 15.36 -18.62 -1.42
C TYR A 127 14.01 -18.68 -2.14
N LEU A 128 13.37 -19.84 -2.08
CA LEU A 128 12.12 -20.16 -2.75
C LEU A 128 11.09 -20.69 -1.75
N ASP A 129 10.09 -19.89 -1.47
CA ASP A 129 8.92 -20.23 -0.63
C ASP A 129 7.64 -19.83 -1.39
N TYR A 130 6.68 -19.16 -0.74
CA TYR A 130 5.62 -18.41 -1.41
C TYR A 130 6.17 -17.16 -2.13
N ASN A 131 7.33 -16.69 -1.72
CA ASN A 131 8.10 -15.61 -2.33
C ASN A 131 9.36 -16.15 -3.03
N ILE A 132 9.98 -15.29 -3.83
CA ILE A 132 11.28 -15.51 -4.44
C ILE A 132 12.22 -14.45 -3.91
N THR A 133 13.37 -14.87 -3.36
CA THR A 133 14.45 -13.93 -3.01
C THR A 133 15.76 -14.40 -3.62
N TRP A 134 16.31 -13.58 -4.48
CA TRP A 134 17.64 -13.77 -5.08
C TRP A 134 18.60 -12.70 -4.60
N THR A 135 19.83 -13.07 -4.30
CA THR A 135 20.93 -12.14 -4.02
C THR A 135 22.21 -12.57 -4.72
N SER A 136 22.88 -11.65 -5.40
CA SER A 136 24.20 -11.87 -5.99
C SER A 136 25.28 -11.85 -4.91
N ALA A 137 26.49 -12.27 -5.27
CA ALA A 137 27.67 -12.17 -4.40
C ALA A 137 28.06 -10.73 -4.02
N THR A 138 27.62 -9.75 -4.82
CA THR A 138 27.93 -8.32 -4.65
C THR A 138 26.77 -7.50 -4.06
N SER A 139 25.62 -8.11 -3.88
CA SER A 139 24.39 -7.46 -3.36
C SER A 139 24.55 -6.84 -1.97
N SER A 140 25.50 -7.33 -1.18
CA SER A 140 25.76 -6.86 0.20
C SER A 140 26.03 -5.36 0.29
N LEU A 141 26.64 -4.74 -0.74
CA LEU A 141 26.87 -3.30 -0.78
C LEU A 141 25.56 -2.53 -0.64
N TYR A 142 24.56 -2.87 -1.45
CA TYR A 142 23.27 -2.19 -1.48
C TYR A 142 22.46 -2.45 -0.20
N ALA A 143 22.54 -3.67 0.33
CA ALA A 143 21.89 -4.03 1.60
C ALA A 143 22.50 -3.26 2.79
N TYR A 144 23.81 -3.14 2.87
CA TYR A 144 24.48 -2.36 3.93
C TYR A 144 24.15 -0.87 3.87
N LEU A 145 24.00 -0.32 2.66
CA LEU A 145 23.63 1.08 2.48
C LEU A 145 22.13 1.32 2.69
N GLY A 146 21.28 0.28 2.65
CA GLY A 146 19.84 0.42 2.77
C GLY A 146 19.24 1.28 1.66
N VAL A 147 19.76 1.19 0.43
CA VAL A 147 19.37 2.04 -0.70
C VAL A 147 17.89 1.95 -1.09
N GLN A 148 17.21 0.87 -0.69
CA GLN A 148 15.78 0.65 -0.89
C GLN A 148 14.91 1.25 0.21
N GLN A 149 15.49 1.77 1.30
CA GLN A 149 14.71 2.32 2.41
C GLN A 149 14.13 3.69 2.05
N SER A 150 12.86 3.87 2.36
CA SER A 150 12.11 5.10 2.03
C SER A 150 12.77 6.38 2.53
N ASP A 151 13.41 6.35 3.69
CA ASP A 151 14.08 7.52 4.28
C ASP A 151 15.27 8.02 3.44
N TYR A 152 15.81 7.17 2.56
CA TYR A 152 16.99 7.50 1.73
C TYR A 152 16.67 7.70 0.25
N ILE A 153 15.45 7.37 -0.18
CA ILE A 153 15.06 7.46 -1.60
C ILE A 153 15.26 8.86 -2.17
N ASP A 154 14.98 9.89 -1.38
CA ASP A 154 15.14 11.29 -1.80
C ASP A 154 16.59 11.66 -2.14
N LEU A 155 17.59 10.97 -1.57
CA LEU A 155 19.00 11.19 -1.91
C LEU A 155 19.31 10.85 -3.38
N PHE A 156 18.54 9.93 -3.96
CA PHE A 156 18.73 9.40 -5.30
C PHE A 156 17.79 10.01 -6.36
N SER A 157 16.70 10.65 -5.94
CA SER A 157 15.60 11.08 -6.83
C SER A 157 16.01 12.04 -7.94
N SER A 158 17.06 12.82 -7.74
CA SER A 158 17.58 13.81 -8.72
C SER A 158 18.79 13.31 -9.53
N ASP A 159 19.26 12.12 -9.26
CA ASP A 159 20.46 11.57 -9.87
C ASP A 159 20.19 10.90 -11.21
N SER A 160 21.25 10.60 -11.94
CA SER A 160 21.20 9.81 -13.17
C SER A 160 22.38 8.85 -13.21
N VAL A 161 22.16 7.70 -13.82
CA VAL A 161 23.19 6.70 -14.08
C VAL A 161 23.25 6.40 -15.58
N SER A 162 24.39 5.87 -16.04
CA SER A 162 24.58 5.56 -17.45
C SER A 162 23.92 4.27 -17.93
N LEU A 163 23.15 3.60 -17.07
CA LEU A 163 22.49 2.34 -17.32
C LEU A 163 21.11 2.53 -17.98
N ASP A 164 20.62 1.50 -18.66
CA ASP A 164 19.34 1.50 -19.34
C ASP A 164 18.24 0.86 -18.44
N LYS A 165 17.44 1.70 -17.79
CA LYS A 165 16.39 1.24 -16.89
C LYS A 165 15.30 0.41 -17.61
N ASP A 166 14.95 0.80 -18.84
CA ASP A 166 13.85 0.15 -19.58
C ASP A 166 14.25 -1.26 -20.00
N LYS A 167 15.54 -1.47 -20.30
CA LYS A 167 16.12 -2.80 -20.52
C LYS A 167 15.92 -3.68 -19.28
N TYR A 168 16.30 -3.20 -18.09
CA TYR A 168 16.21 -3.98 -16.86
C TYR A 168 14.76 -4.26 -16.42
N ILE A 169 13.87 -3.28 -16.56
CA ILE A 169 12.44 -3.51 -16.35
C ILE A 169 11.92 -4.59 -17.30
N SER A 170 12.34 -4.56 -18.57
CA SER A 170 11.93 -5.58 -19.55
C SER A 170 12.48 -6.97 -19.22
N GLU A 171 13.68 -7.07 -18.67
CA GLU A 171 14.26 -8.33 -18.18
C GLU A 171 13.47 -8.90 -17.01
N ILE A 172 13.14 -8.07 -15.99
CA ILE A 172 12.31 -8.48 -14.85
C ILE A 172 10.95 -8.97 -15.34
N LYS A 173 10.27 -8.19 -16.18
CA LYS A 173 8.95 -8.57 -16.73
C LYS A 173 9.01 -9.89 -17.47
N LYS A 174 10.05 -10.11 -18.28
CA LYS A 174 10.26 -11.35 -19.00
C LYS A 174 10.36 -12.54 -18.05
N ASP A 175 11.22 -12.44 -17.03
CA ASP A 175 11.45 -13.52 -16.07
C ASP A 175 10.19 -13.81 -15.24
N MET A 176 9.49 -12.77 -14.81
CA MET A 176 8.21 -12.89 -14.10
C MET A 176 7.13 -13.55 -14.98
N ASN A 177 6.99 -13.13 -16.25
CA ASN A 177 6.04 -13.75 -17.19
C ASN A 177 6.38 -15.23 -17.44
N GLU A 178 7.67 -15.59 -17.51
CA GLU A 178 8.07 -16.98 -17.61
C GLU A 178 7.67 -17.79 -16.36
N LEU A 179 7.66 -17.19 -15.17
CA LEU A 179 7.17 -17.79 -13.94
C LEU A 179 5.64 -17.77 -13.81
N GLY A 180 4.94 -17.19 -14.79
CA GLY A 180 3.48 -17.16 -14.87
C GLY A 180 2.82 -15.95 -14.21
N TYR A 181 3.60 -14.98 -13.72
CA TYR A 181 3.05 -13.73 -13.19
C TYR A 181 2.48 -12.87 -14.34
N ASP A 182 1.34 -12.23 -14.07
CA ASP A 182 0.78 -11.22 -14.99
C ASP A 182 1.43 -9.86 -14.74
N THR A 183 2.41 -9.50 -15.57
CA THR A 183 3.15 -8.25 -15.42
C THR A 183 2.44 -7.02 -16.01
N GLU A 184 1.32 -7.19 -16.72
CA GLU A 184 0.52 -6.06 -17.22
C GLU A 184 -0.21 -5.33 -16.08
N ASN A 185 -0.46 -6.05 -14.97
CA ASN A 185 -1.06 -5.51 -13.75
C ASN A 185 -0.01 -5.05 -12.72
N LEU A 186 1.22 -4.77 -13.16
CA LEU A 186 2.30 -4.26 -12.32
C LEU A 186 2.79 -2.90 -12.81
N SER A 187 2.72 -1.91 -11.95
CA SER A 187 3.22 -0.55 -12.18
C SER A 187 4.68 -0.44 -11.75
N PHE A 188 5.61 -0.49 -12.73
CA PHE A 188 7.05 -0.46 -12.49
C PHE A 188 7.60 0.95 -12.39
N GLN A 189 8.47 1.16 -11.41
CA GLN A 189 9.22 2.38 -11.21
C GLN A 189 10.71 2.06 -11.02
N ALA A 190 11.59 3.04 -11.24
CA ALA A 190 13.03 2.86 -11.10
C ALA A 190 13.69 4.12 -10.53
N ILE A 191 14.55 3.92 -9.55
CA ILE A 191 15.35 4.95 -8.89
C ILE A 191 16.80 4.72 -9.25
N PRO A 192 17.52 5.72 -9.82
CA PRO A 192 18.93 5.60 -10.12
C PRO A 192 19.76 5.61 -8.83
N LEU A 193 20.66 4.66 -8.67
CA LEU A 193 21.61 4.58 -7.57
C LEU A 193 22.99 5.04 -8.05
N SER A 194 23.23 6.35 -8.02
CA SER A 194 24.52 6.91 -8.43
C SER A 194 25.61 6.69 -7.38
N VAL A 195 26.86 6.62 -7.82
CA VAL A 195 28.02 6.50 -6.92
C VAL A 195 28.06 7.65 -5.91
N ASP A 196 27.77 8.87 -6.36
CA ASP A 196 27.85 10.05 -5.51
C ASP A 196 26.79 10.03 -4.40
N ALA A 197 25.56 9.62 -4.72
CA ALA A 197 24.52 9.48 -3.72
C ALA A 197 24.81 8.32 -2.74
N MET A 198 25.30 7.17 -3.25
CA MET A 198 25.71 6.05 -2.40
C MET A 198 26.87 6.42 -1.46
N LYS A 199 27.86 7.23 -1.91
CA LYS A 199 28.91 7.74 -1.05
C LYS A 199 28.39 8.65 0.04
N LYS A 200 27.46 9.57 -0.30
CA LYS A 200 26.80 10.43 0.70
C LYS A 200 26.06 9.62 1.75
N LEU A 201 25.30 8.62 1.32
CA LEU A 201 24.58 7.73 2.21
C LEU A 201 25.52 6.97 3.13
N ARG A 202 26.57 6.37 2.57
CA ARG A 202 27.60 5.67 3.34
C ARG A 202 28.25 6.58 4.41
N ASP A 203 28.59 7.80 4.05
CA ASP A 203 29.19 8.76 4.99
C ASP A 203 28.18 9.15 6.11
N GLN A 204 26.92 9.27 5.78
CA GLN A 204 25.84 9.49 6.74
C GLN A 204 25.72 8.31 7.71
N GLU A 205 25.67 7.09 7.19
CA GLU A 205 25.56 5.86 7.99
C GLU A 205 26.79 5.64 8.89
N LEU A 206 27.99 5.96 8.40
CA LEU A 206 29.22 5.94 9.20
C LEU A 206 29.20 6.97 10.34
N ASN A 207 28.67 8.19 10.06
CA ASN A 207 28.57 9.25 11.06
C ASN A 207 27.50 8.95 12.12
N ASN A 208 26.43 8.27 11.73
CA ASN A 208 25.38 7.82 12.63
C ASN A 208 25.75 6.57 13.43
N GLY A 209 26.90 5.94 13.13
CA GLY A 209 27.34 4.72 13.79
C GLY A 209 26.60 3.45 13.36
N LEU A 210 25.85 3.51 12.27
CA LEU A 210 25.12 2.37 11.68
C LEU A 210 26.06 1.49 10.84
N LEU A 211 27.14 2.06 10.29
CA LEU A 211 28.21 1.32 9.63
C LEU A 211 29.50 1.39 10.41
N GLU A 212 30.28 0.32 10.35
CA GLU A 212 31.62 0.29 10.93
C GLU A 212 32.67 0.67 9.87
N LYS A 213 33.55 1.60 10.23
CA LYS A 213 34.65 2.04 9.37
C LYS A 213 35.56 0.87 9.01
N GLY A 214 35.78 0.67 7.70
CA GLY A 214 36.59 -0.40 7.15
C GLY A 214 35.92 -1.76 6.96
N LYS A 215 34.65 -1.90 7.33
CA LYS A 215 33.85 -3.09 7.04
C LYS A 215 33.00 -2.98 5.76
N THR A 216 32.74 -1.76 5.29
CA THR A 216 31.96 -1.51 4.08
C THR A 216 32.87 -0.90 3.01
N ASN A 217 32.88 -1.49 1.83
CA ASN A 217 33.61 -0.96 0.68
C ASN A 217 33.05 0.41 0.28
N GLU A 218 33.91 1.27 -0.25
CA GLU A 218 33.47 2.51 -0.86
C GLU A 218 32.85 2.21 -2.24
N PRO A 219 31.66 2.75 -2.55
CA PRO A 219 31.05 2.58 -3.86
C PRO A 219 31.93 3.13 -4.99
N THR A 220 31.97 2.42 -6.10
CA THR A 220 32.74 2.73 -7.33
C THR A 220 31.78 2.89 -8.51
N SER A 221 32.30 3.30 -9.66
CA SER A 221 31.50 3.41 -10.90
C SER A 221 30.92 2.08 -11.39
N GLU A 222 31.46 0.95 -10.96
CA GLU A 222 30.94 -0.38 -11.29
C GLU A 222 29.70 -0.73 -10.44
N ASP A 223 29.48 0.03 -9.37
CA ASP A 223 28.35 -0.17 -8.44
C ASP A 223 27.15 0.69 -8.77
N GLU A 224 27.22 1.55 -9.80
CA GLU A 224 26.04 2.23 -10.31
C GLU A 224 24.95 1.21 -10.64
N ALA A 225 23.71 1.52 -10.25
CA ALA A 225 22.59 0.59 -10.37
C ALA A 225 21.25 1.32 -10.54
N TYR A 226 20.21 0.56 -10.81
CA TYR A 226 18.84 0.97 -10.59
C TYR A 226 18.22 0.12 -9.47
N PHE A 227 17.55 0.77 -8.53
CA PHE A 227 16.54 0.14 -7.69
C PHE A 227 15.23 0.19 -8.44
N ILE A 228 14.71 -0.97 -8.82
CA ILE A 228 13.47 -1.14 -9.58
C ILE A 228 12.46 -1.77 -8.64
N TYR A 229 11.25 -1.21 -8.60
CA TYR A 229 10.18 -1.74 -7.79
C TYR A 229 8.85 -1.65 -8.54
N ALA A 230 7.90 -2.49 -8.16
CA ALA A 230 6.58 -2.45 -8.77
C ALA A 230 5.48 -2.73 -7.74
N TYR A 231 4.37 -2.02 -7.90
CA TYR A 231 3.12 -2.26 -7.18
C TYR A 231 2.14 -3.02 -8.06
N GLN A 232 1.34 -3.86 -7.43
CA GLN A 232 0.25 -4.53 -8.12
C GLN A 232 -0.96 -3.60 -8.22
N GLU A 233 -1.62 -3.68 -9.36
CA GLU A 233 -2.92 -3.05 -9.62
C GLU A 233 -3.96 -4.13 -9.91
N ASN A 234 -5.21 -3.86 -9.53
CA ASN A 234 -6.34 -4.67 -9.89
C ASN A 234 -7.37 -3.79 -10.60
N THR A 235 -7.66 -4.08 -11.87
CA THR A 235 -8.52 -3.23 -12.73
C THR A 235 -8.14 -1.75 -12.75
N GLY A 236 -6.84 -1.46 -12.59
CA GLY A 236 -6.28 -0.10 -12.52
C GLY A 236 -6.30 0.53 -11.12
N ILE A 237 -6.86 -0.15 -10.11
CA ILE A 237 -6.83 0.31 -8.71
C ILE A 237 -5.59 -0.31 -8.04
N PRO A 238 -4.72 0.48 -7.39
CA PRO A 238 -3.58 -0.05 -6.65
C PRO A 238 -4.00 -1.00 -5.54
N VAL A 239 -3.29 -2.11 -5.40
CA VAL A 239 -3.55 -3.10 -4.33
C VAL A 239 -2.90 -2.65 -3.03
N PHE A 240 -3.68 -2.62 -1.95
CA PHE A 240 -3.20 -2.42 -0.59
C PHE A 240 -2.88 -3.77 0.05
N HIS A 241 -1.60 -4.05 0.22
CA HIS A 241 -1.10 -5.29 0.82
C HIS A 241 -1.10 -5.15 2.34
N GLU A 242 -2.16 -5.57 3.02
CA GLU A 242 -2.31 -5.40 4.46
C GLU A 242 -1.15 -6.00 5.26
N LEU A 243 -0.73 -7.22 4.92
CA LEU A 243 0.36 -7.90 5.64
C LEU A 243 1.68 -7.12 5.60
N MET A 244 1.99 -6.48 4.47
CA MET A 244 3.21 -5.67 4.33
C MET A 244 3.08 -4.32 5.06
N SER A 245 1.90 -3.72 5.00
CA SER A 245 1.64 -2.40 5.57
C SER A 245 1.60 -2.40 7.09
N VAL A 246 1.02 -3.45 7.70
CA VAL A 246 0.95 -3.60 9.17
C VAL A 246 2.34 -3.75 9.78
N ALA A 247 3.19 -4.57 9.17
CA ALA A 247 4.53 -4.83 9.70
C ALA A 247 5.40 -3.57 9.80
N LYS A 248 5.13 -2.54 8.99
CA LYS A 248 5.96 -1.34 8.88
C LYS A 248 5.26 -0.05 9.30
N GLN A 249 3.97 -0.08 9.61
CA GLN A 249 3.15 1.12 9.90
C GLN A 249 3.28 2.23 8.84
N MET A 250 3.48 1.84 7.58
CA MET A 250 3.87 2.74 6.51
C MET A 250 2.80 2.82 5.42
N SER A 251 2.90 3.85 4.62
CA SER A 251 2.18 3.95 3.36
C SER A 251 2.52 2.77 2.45
N ASN A 252 1.51 2.21 1.80
CA ASN A 252 1.70 1.16 0.79
C ASN A 252 2.46 1.66 -0.46
N ASP A 253 2.73 2.96 -0.55
CA ASP A 253 3.50 3.57 -1.63
C ASP A 253 5.00 3.68 -1.31
N SER A 254 5.43 3.23 -0.14
CA SER A 254 6.85 3.20 0.18
C SER A 254 7.55 2.13 -0.69
N PRO A 255 8.60 2.47 -1.45
CA PRO A 255 9.28 1.53 -2.32
C PRO A 255 9.77 0.26 -1.63
N ASP A 256 10.11 0.35 -0.34
CA ASP A 256 10.49 -0.80 0.48
C ASP A 256 9.31 -1.72 0.87
N ASN A 257 8.07 -1.33 0.57
CA ASN A 257 6.86 -2.13 0.72
C ASN A 257 6.35 -2.69 -0.62
N ALA A 258 7.01 -2.37 -1.73
CA ALA A 258 6.60 -2.88 -3.03
C ALA A 258 6.76 -4.41 -3.10
N PRO A 259 5.76 -5.14 -3.63
CA PRO A 259 5.82 -6.60 -3.73
C PRO A 259 6.87 -7.09 -4.72
N VAL A 260 7.32 -6.26 -5.65
CA VAL A 260 8.46 -6.56 -6.52
C VAL A 260 9.54 -5.54 -6.26
N GLN A 261 10.74 -6.00 -5.93
CA GLN A 261 11.91 -5.16 -5.72
C GLN A 261 13.12 -5.82 -6.38
N ALA A 262 13.90 -5.07 -7.13
CA ALA A 262 15.13 -5.55 -7.75
C ALA A 262 16.19 -4.47 -7.78
N ILE A 263 17.46 -4.89 -7.75
CA ILE A 263 18.61 -4.02 -8.01
C ILE A 263 19.37 -4.58 -9.18
N TYR A 264 19.58 -3.74 -10.19
CA TYR A 264 20.37 -4.06 -11.37
C TYR A 264 21.54 -3.09 -11.49
N SER A 265 22.74 -3.63 -11.57
CA SER A 265 23.97 -2.92 -11.87
C SER A 265 24.48 -3.26 -13.28
N ALA A 266 25.64 -2.73 -13.66
CA ALA A 266 26.34 -3.13 -14.87
C ALA A 266 26.73 -4.63 -14.88
N ARG A 267 26.83 -5.26 -13.70
CA ARG A 267 27.11 -6.69 -13.54
C ARG A 267 25.88 -7.59 -13.77
N GLY A 268 24.69 -7.00 -13.82
CA GLY A 268 23.41 -7.69 -13.97
C GLY A 268 22.54 -7.60 -12.71
N LEU A 269 21.70 -8.61 -12.48
CA LEU A 269 20.79 -8.70 -11.35
C LEU A 269 21.58 -8.90 -10.04
N GLU A 270 21.51 -7.89 -9.16
CA GLU A 270 22.15 -7.93 -7.83
C GLU A 270 21.23 -8.48 -6.76
N SER A 271 19.96 -8.09 -6.80
CA SER A 271 18.92 -8.65 -5.93
C SER A 271 17.57 -8.64 -6.61
N LEU A 272 16.72 -9.59 -6.23
CA LEU A 272 15.33 -9.66 -6.64
C LEU A 272 14.51 -10.22 -5.47
N THR A 273 13.43 -9.54 -5.15
CA THR A 273 12.37 -10.05 -4.28
C THR A 273 11.04 -9.95 -5.03
N ILE A 274 10.29 -11.05 -5.07
CA ILE A 274 8.90 -11.08 -5.54
C ILE A 274 8.09 -11.65 -4.40
N ASP A 275 7.15 -10.87 -3.89
CA ASP A 275 6.38 -11.18 -2.69
C ASP A 275 4.89 -10.88 -2.91
N TYR A 276 3.98 -11.67 -2.34
CA TYR A 276 2.53 -11.47 -2.29
C TYR A 276 1.89 -10.85 -3.55
N ILE A 277 2.14 -11.42 -4.73
CA ILE A 277 1.39 -11.09 -5.95
C ILE A 277 0.11 -11.92 -5.94
N TYR A 278 -1.04 -11.27 -5.99
CA TYR A 278 -2.35 -11.93 -5.95
C TYR A 278 -2.89 -12.22 -7.35
N ASN A 279 -3.61 -13.33 -7.47
CA ASN A 279 -4.42 -13.62 -8.64
C ASN A 279 -5.84 -13.11 -8.40
N PHE A 280 -6.34 -12.28 -9.33
CA PHE A 280 -7.70 -11.74 -9.30
C PHE A 280 -8.53 -12.33 -10.42
N LYS A 281 -9.81 -12.51 -10.15
CA LYS A 281 -10.81 -12.94 -11.11
C LYS A 281 -11.91 -11.91 -11.20
N ASN A 282 -12.17 -11.42 -12.41
CA ASN A 282 -13.26 -10.50 -12.66
C ASN A 282 -14.62 -11.19 -12.47
N GLU A 283 -15.50 -10.56 -11.71
CA GLU A 283 -16.92 -10.93 -11.62
C GLU A 283 -17.74 -10.20 -12.68
N GLN A 284 -18.98 -10.63 -12.90
CA GLN A 284 -19.89 -9.94 -13.84
C GLN A 284 -20.54 -8.69 -13.21
N ASN A 285 -20.36 -8.48 -11.93
CA ASN A 285 -21.02 -7.43 -11.16
C ASN A 285 -20.10 -6.22 -10.99
N THR A 286 -20.71 -5.07 -10.76
CA THR A 286 -20.02 -3.83 -10.38
C THR A 286 -20.43 -3.40 -8.99
N VAL A 287 -19.60 -2.57 -8.36
CA VAL A 287 -19.83 -1.96 -7.05
C VAL A 287 -19.86 -0.44 -7.22
N THR A 288 -20.82 0.23 -6.60
CA THR A 288 -20.87 1.70 -6.57
C THR A 288 -20.32 2.19 -5.23
N LEU A 289 -19.25 2.94 -5.30
CA LEU A 289 -18.60 3.53 -4.13
C LEU A 289 -19.43 4.70 -3.58
N LYS A 290 -19.35 4.94 -2.28
CA LYS A 290 -20.01 6.09 -1.65
C LYS A 290 -19.45 7.42 -2.16
N PRO A 291 -20.26 8.50 -2.15
CA PRO A 291 -19.75 9.85 -2.35
C PRO A 291 -18.63 10.17 -1.36
N PHE A 292 -17.65 10.95 -1.79
CA PHE A 292 -16.48 11.21 -0.94
C PHE A 292 -16.80 12.01 0.33
N ASP A 293 -17.80 12.89 0.29
CA ASP A 293 -18.31 13.63 1.44
C ASP A 293 -18.86 12.70 2.54
N GLU A 294 -19.55 11.62 2.16
CA GLU A 294 -19.99 10.61 3.12
C GLU A 294 -18.80 9.88 3.77
N ILE A 295 -17.77 9.60 2.99
CA ILE A 295 -16.54 8.96 3.48
C ILE A 295 -15.76 9.92 4.38
N ALA A 296 -15.61 11.19 3.97
CA ALA A 296 -14.94 12.23 4.76
C ALA A 296 -15.62 12.46 6.11
N SER A 297 -16.96 12.40 6.15
CA SER A 297 -17.71 12.53 7.40
C SER A 297 -17.36 11.46 8.45
N VAL A 298 -17.01 10.25 8.03
CA VAL A 298 -16.56 9.17 8.93
C VAL A 298 -15.20 9.51 9.57
N VAL A 299 -14.30 10.10 8.79
CA VAL A 299 -12.99 10.55 9.28
C VAL A 299 -13.15 11.73 10.25
N GLU A 300 -14.00 12.70 9.87
CA GLU A 300 -14.32 13.85 10.71
C GLU A 300 -14.91 13.40 12.06
N GLU A 301 -15.95 12.56 12.05
CA GLU A 301 -16.59 12.06 13.26
C GLU A 301 -15.60 11.36 14.20
N LYS A 302 -14.71 10.53 13.66
CA LYS A 302 -13.69 9.84 14.46
C LYS A 302 -12.78 10.81 15.20
N TYR A 303 -12.15 11.74 14.48
CA TYR A 303 -11.13 12.60 15.07
C TYR A 303 -11.73 13.75 15.88
N ASP A 304 -12.93 14.23 15.52
CA ASP A 304 -13.64 15.29 16.25
C ASP A 304 -14.08 14.81 17.65
N ASN A 305 -14.44 13.53 17.77
CA ASN A 305 -14.86 12.92 19.02
C ASN A 305 -13.71 12.51 19.95
N ILE A 306 -12.45 12.59 19.55
CA ILE A 306 -11.31 12.30 20.44
C ILE A 306 -11.18 13.43 21.46
N LEU A 307 -11.27 13.11 22.76
CA LEU A 307 -11.18 14.08 23.85
C LEU A 307 -9.71 14.48 24.14
N ASN A 308 -9.16 15.32 23.29
CA ASN A 308 -7.82 15.90 23.42
C ASN A 308 -7.78 17.29 22.75
N ASP A 309 -6.66 18.02 22.93
CA ASP A 309 -6.43 19.34 22.32
C ASP A 309 -5.58 19.24 21.03
N VAL A 310 -5.68 18.13 20.30
CA VAL A 310 -4.94 17.90 19.07
C VAL A 310 -5.78 18.38 17.88
N ASN A 311 -5.14 19.11 16.96
CA ASN A 311 -5.72 19.42 15.65
C ASN A 311 -5.29 18.36 14.63
N TYR A 312 -6.23 17.94 13.80
CA TYR A 312 -6.03 16.92 12.79
C TYR A 312 -6.17 17.53 11.40
N GLU A 313 -5.20 17.30 10.53
CA GLU A 313 -5.25 17.70 9.14
C GLU A 313 -5.16 16.48 8.24
N VAL A 314 -6.19 16.23 7.44
CA VAL A 314 -6.19 15.21 6.40
C VAL A 314 -5.46 15.77 5.20
N THR A 315 -4.29 15.25 4.89
CA THR A 315 -3.41 15.77 3.84
C THR A 315 -3.47 14.95 2.56
N ARG A 316 -3.95 13.71 2.64
CA ARG A 316 -3.99 12.77 1.52
C ARG A 316 -5.17 11.83 1.64
N ALA A 317 -5.81 11.55 0.51
CA ALA A 317 -6.80 10.49 0.37
C ALA A 317 -6.50 9.70 -0.90
N LYS A 318 -6.35 8.37 -0.80
CA LYS A 318 -6.06 7.49 -1.93
C LYS A 318 -6.99 6.30 -1.96
N LEU A 319 -7.49 5.97 -3.14
CA LEU A 319 -8.31 4.77 -3.35
C LEU A 319 -7.41 3.56 -3.59
N TYR A 320 -7.66 2.48 -2.86
CA TYR A 320 -7.00 1.19 -3.00
C TYR A 320 -7.99 0.04 -3.06
N GLU A 321 -7.54 -1.08 -3.59
CA GLU A 321 -8.14 -2.39 -3.39
C GLU A 321 -7.40 -3.11 -2.27
N ARG A 322 -8.02 -3.24 -1.08
CA ARG A 322 -7.41 -3.93 0.07
C ARG A 322 -7.59 -5.43 -0.08
N VAL A 323 -6.50 -6.16 0.02
CA VAL A 323 -6.51 -7.63 0.16
C VAL A 323 -6.17 -8.00 1.59
N TYR A 324 -6.98 -8.84 2.20
CA TYR A 324 -6.83 -9.30 3.59
C TYR A 324 -7.25 -10.76 3.75
N THR A 325 -6.85 -11.37 4.86
CA THR A 325 -7.28 -12.72 5.20
C THR A 325 -8.55 -12.64 6.06
N GLY A 326 -9.64 -13.22 5.56
CA GLY A 326 -10.90 -13.30 6.26
C GLY A 326 -10.92 -14.29 7.42
N GLU A 327 -12.02 -14.31 8.18
CA GLU A 327 -12.20 -15.22 9.33
C GLU A 327 -12.13 -16.70 8.93
N ASP A 328 -12.48 -17.04 7.69
CA ASP A 328 -12.41 -18.40 7.13
C ASP A 328 -11.02 -18.77 6.60
N GLN A 329 -10.00 -17.97 6.85
CA GLN A 329 -8.62 -18.11 6.37
C GLN A 329 -8.49 -18.02 4.85
N LYS A 330 -9.48 -17.45 4.16
CA LYS A 330 -9.40 -17.14 2.74
C LYS A 330 -9.09 -15.69 2.51
N TYR A 331 -8.47 -15.42 1.37
CA TYR A 331 -8.29 -14.05 0.93
C TYR A 331 -9.64 -13.43 0.56
N ALA A 332 -9.80 -12.19 0.92
CA ALA A 332 -10.92 -11.34 0.57
C ALA A 332 -10.39 -9.99 0.13
N GLU A 333 -11.22 -9.24 -0.57
CA GLU A 333 -10.88 -7.89 -1.03
C GLU A 333 -12.02 -6.92 -0.78
N GLU A 334 -11.69 -5.66 -0.66
CA GLU A 334 -12.63 -4.56 -0.54
C GLU A 334 -12.01 -3.25 -1.00
N PRO A 335 -12.76 -2.37 -1.70
CA PRO A 335 -12.28 -1.04 -2.03
C PRO A 335 -12.21 -0.18 -0.76
N ILE A 336 -11.11 0.51 -0.57
CA ILE A 336 -10.88 1.35 0.61
C ILE A 336 -10.38 2.73 0.23
N TRP A 337 -10.74 3.72 1.03
CA TRP A 337 -10.04 4.98 1.12
C TRP A 337 -8.98 4.92 2.21
N TYR A 338 -7.76 5.24 1.84
CA TYR A 338 -6.60 5.42 2.72
C TYR A 338 -6.41 6.91 2.97
N PHE A 339 -6.44 7.32 4.24
CA PHE A 339 -6.23 8.70 4.65
C PHE A 339 -4.93 8.85 5.42
N GLU A 340 -4.12 9.83 5.05
CA GLU A 340 -3.04 10.33 5.89
C GLU A 340 -3.54 11.51 6.70
N VAL A 341 -3.37 11.42 8.00
CA VAL A 341 -3.84 12.43 8.96
C VAL A 341 -2.65 12.91 9.77
N MET A 342 -2.40 14.21 9.75
CA MET A 342 -1.35 14.87 10.51
C MET A 342 -1.89 15.38 11.84
N GLU A 343 -1.32 14.93 12.93
CA GLU A 343 -1.60 15.41 14.30
C GLU A 343 -0.70 16.61 14.61
N ASN A 344 -1.30 17.79 14.85
CA ASN A 344 -0.57 19.03 15.10
C ASN A 344 0.55 19.35 14.09
N GLY A 345 0.38 18.89 12.83
CA GLY A 345 1.33 19.08 11.74
C GLY A 345 2.66 18.32 11.86
N SER A 346 2.79 17.37 12.78
CA SER A 346 4.06 16.68 13.02
C SER A 346 3.98 15.15 13.05
N ASN A 347 2.94 14.57 13.63
CA ASN A 347 2.79 13.13 13.71
C ASN A 347 1.81 12.66 12.63
N LYS A 348 2.24 11.69 11.83
CA LYS A 348 1.40 11.07 10.81
C LYS A 348 0.69 9.85 11.37
N THR A 349 -0.63 9.81 11.20
CA THR A 349 -1.47 8.64 11.45
C THR A 349 -2.21 8.24 10.19
N VAL A 350 -2.72 7.01 10.16
CA VAL A 350 -3.44 6.46 9.02
C VAL A 350 -4.83 6.02 9.45
N MET A 351 -5.80 6.29 8.59
CA MET A 351 -7.17 5.77 8.73
C MET A 351 -7.61 5.11 7.44
N LEU A 352 -8.21 3.92 7.55
CA LEU A 352 -8.84 3.23 6.43
C LEU A 352 -10.34 3.24 6.57
N VAL A 353 -11.04 3.51 5.48
CA VAL A 353 -12.50 3.49 5.38
C VAL A 353 -12.91 2.67 4.17
N ASN A 354 -13.77 1.68 4.35
CA ASN A 354 -14.34 0.92 3.25
C ASN A 354 -15.14 1.85 2.33
N ALA A 355 -14.78 1.90 1.07
CA ALA A 355 -15.31 2.86 0.10
C ALA A 355 -16.77 2.55 -0.33
N GLU A 356 -17.20 1.29 -0.20
CA GLU A 356 -18.57 0.85 -0.52
C GLU A 356 -19.52 1.10 0.66
N THR A 357 -19.09 0.75 1.88
CA THR A 357 -19.96 0.75 3.06
C THR A 357 -19.82 2.00 3.91
N GLY A 358 -18.73 2.74 3.81
CA GLY A 358 -18.39 3.87 4.68
C GLY A 358 -17.97 3.45 6.09
N LYS A 359 -17.60 2.20 6.32
CA LYS A 359 -17.16 1.74 7.64
C LYS A 359 -15.68 1.91 7.83
N GLU A 360 -15.28 2.37 9.02
CA GLU A 360 -13.87 2.36 9.43
C GLU A 360 -13.34 0.93 9.46
N ILE A 361 -12.11 0.76 9.00
CA ILE A 361 -11.37 -0.50 9.05
C ILE A 361 -10.27 -0.37 10.09
N ASN A 362 -10.33 -1.22 11.09
CA ASN A 362 -9.28 -1.30 12.11
C ASN A 362 -8.22 -2.31 11.65
N LEU A 363 -7.01 -1.83 11.41
CA LEU A 363 -5.88 -2.72 11.17
C LEU A 363 -5.51 -3.44 12.48
N PRO A 364 -5.14 -4.72 12.42
CA PRO A 364 -4.63 -5.42 13.60
C PRO A 364 -3.37 -4.73 14.12
N SER A 365 -3.33 -4.48 15.42
CA SER A 365 -2.21 -3.82 16.13
C SER A 365 -1.04 -4.76 16.33
#